data_f3fa6486558a2487c8c9341fbc249d4a
#
_entry.id   f3fa6486558a2487c8c9341fbc249d4a
#
_cell.length_a   1.000
_cell.length_b   1.000
_cell.length_c   1.000
_cell.angle_alpha   90.00
_cell.angle_beta   90.00
_cell.angle_gamma   90.00
#
_symmetry.space_group_name_H-M   'P 1'
#
loop_
_entity.id
_entity.type
_entity.pdbx_description
1 polymer ?
#
loop_
_entity_poly.entity_id
_entity_poly.type
_entity_poly.pdbx_seq_one_letter_code
_entity_poly.pdbx_strand_id
1 'polypeptide(L)'
;MASALQRRPSTRIFANKNYIVKLKSEFNFKTVEARRWISKTIEQERIYNIYHPAKKWFVILSDEGGIIANMMPILEPLHITCETANSDVLIDYLSSINEHYFSIAKQYDKRLDLGLSNFAIDNTGKIFYLDDDLYQWDDFTAFGASVSHLLLKLNQFDEDT
;
A
#
# COMPACT_ATOMS: atom_id res chain seq x y z
N MET A 1 -22.19 -9.93 -1.80
CA MET A 1 -21.13 -10.89 -1.43
C MET A 1 -19.80 -10.21 -1.65
N ALA A 2 -18.89 -10.22 -0.66
CA ALA A 2 -17.54 -9.67 -0.84
C ALA A 2 -16.72 -10.67 -1.65
N SER A 3 -16.06 -10.23 -2.72
CA SER A 3 -15.11 -11.06 -3.46
C SER A 3 -13.76 -11.07 -2.72
N ALA A 4 -13.12 -12.23 -2.62
CA ALA A 4 -11.78 -12.34 -2.09
C ALA A 4 -10.76 -12.14 -3.22
N LEU A 5 -9.91 -11.11 -3.10
CA LEU A 5 -8.77 -10.87 -3.99
C LEU A 5 -7.51 -11.40 -3.29
N GLN A 6 -6.93 -12.48 -3.79
CA GLN A 6 -5.73 -13.08 -3.21
C GLN A 6 -4.49 -12.57 -3.97
N ARG A 7 -3.71 -11.69 -3.33
CA ARG A 7 -2.43 -11.18 -3.91
C ARG A 7 -1.19 -11.89 -3.38
N ARG A 8 -1.24 -12.46 -2.16
CA ARG A 8 -0.18 -13.31 -1.57
C ARG A 8 -0.84 -14.52 -0.93
N PRO A 9 -0.18 -15.70 -0.84
CA PRO A 9 -0.76 -16.91 -0.25
C PRO A 9 -1.28 -16.72 1.18
N SER A 10 -0.68 -15.79 1.91
CA SER A 10 -0.92 -15.54 3.34
C SER A 10 -1.80 -14.33 3.66
N THR A 11 -1.99 -13.40 2.70
CA THR A 11 -2.85 -12.22 2.92
C THR A 11 -4.17 -12.37 2.17
N ARG A 12 -5.28 -12.39 2.91
CA ARG A 12 -6.62 -12.41 2.34
C ARG A 12 -7.21 -11.01 2.38
N ILE A 13 -7.71 -10.55 1.23
CA ILE A 13 -8.32 -9.22 1.08
C ILE A 13 -9.81 -9.41 0.80
N PHE A 14 -10.64 -8.77 1.61
CA PHE A 14 -12.08 -8.69 1.44
C PHE A 14 -12.48 -7.25 1.23
N ALA A 15 -13.35 -6.99 0.28
CA ALA A 15 -13.86 -5.66 -0.01
C ALA A 15 -15.38 -5.67 -0.12
N ASN A 16 -16.00 -4.61 0.35
CA ASN A 16 -17.37 -4.23 0.02
C ASN A 16 -17.35 -2.83 -0.61
N LYS A 17 -18.49 -2.20 -0.82
CA LYS A 17 -18.56 -0.88 -1.46
C LYS A 17 -17.92 0.27 -0.66
N ASN A 18 -17.65 0.11 0.64
CA ASN A 18 -17.18 1.17 1.52
C ASN A 18 -15.80 0.90 2.13
N TYR A 19 -15.45 -0.38 2.36
CA TYR A 19 -14.29 -0.78 3.14
C TYR A 19 -13.54 -1.94 2.53
N ILE A 20 -12.23 -1.96 2.76
CA ILE A 20 -11.32 -3.08 2.53
C ILE A 20 -10.88 -3.62 3.88
N VAL A 21 -10.88 -4.94 4.04
CA VAL A 21 -10.32 -5.66 5.18
C VAL A 21 -9.20 -6.56 4.68
N LYS A 22 -8.03 -6.42 5.26
CA LYS A 22 -6.87 -7.31 5.03
C LYS A 22 -6.69 -8.21 6.24
N LEU A 23 -6.65 -9.52 6.03
CA LEU A 23 -6.31 -10.52 7.04
C LEU A 23 -4.87 -10.98 6.80
N LYS A 24 -4.03 -10.89 7.84
CA LYS A 24 -2.64 -11.41 7.82
C LYS A 24 -2.66 -12.82 8.44
N SER A 25 -3.06 -13.82 7.65
CA SER A 25 -3.21 -15.21 8.11
C SER A 25 -1.86 -15.94 8.25
N GLU A 26 -0.76 -15.35 7.80
CA GLU A 26 0.61 -15.84 8.04
C GLU A 26 1.03 -15.75 9.50
N PHE A 27 0.36 -14.91 10.28
CA PHE A 27 0.67 -14.70 11.69
C PHE A 27 -0.41 -15.35 12.55
N ASN A 28 -0.03 -16.43 13.22
CA ASN A 28 -0.85 -17.04 14.28
C ASN A 28 -0.21 -16.72 15.64
N PHE A 29 -0.63 -15.59 16.21
CA PHE A 29 -0.09 -15.09 17.47
C PHE A 29 -0.98 -15.46 18.66
N LYS A 30 -0.37 -15.61 19.84
CA LYS A 30 -1.12 -15.42 21.08
C LYS A 30 -1.66 -14.00 21.12
N THR A 31 -2.83 -13.80 21.72
CA THR A 31 -3.53 -12.49 21.72
C THR A 31 -2.66 -11.32 22.20
N VAL A 32 -1.81 -11.55 23.21
CA VAL A 32 -0.90 -10.51 23.74
C VAL A 32 0.18 -10.13 22.73
N GLU A 33 0.70 -11.12 22.02
CA GLU A 33 1.72 -10.92 20.98
C GLU A 33 1.13 -10.20 19.77
N ALA A 34 -0.09 -10.55 19.36
CA ALA A 34 -0.82 -9.87 18.30
C ALA A 34 -1.03 -8.38 18.60
N ARG A 35 -1.44 -8.04 19.83
CA ARG A 35 -1.60 -6.64 20.26
C ARG A 35 -0.29 -5.87 20.24
N ARG A 36 0.81 -6.48 20.71
CA ARG A 36 2.14 -5.86 20.69
C ARG A 36 2.61 -5.62 19.25
N TRP A 37 2.41 -6.60 18.37
CA TRP A 37 2.73 -6.47 16.95
C TRP A 37 1.96 -5.30 16.32
N ILE A 38 0.64 -5.21 16.53
CA ILE A 38 -0.19 -4.11 16.03
C ILE A 38 0.31 -2.75 16.53
N SER A 39 0.61 -2.62 17.83
CA SER A 39 1.10 -1.36 18.36
C SER A 39 2.41 -0.93 17.71
N LYS A 40 3.34 -1.86 17.53
CA LYS A 40 4.62 -1.59 16.84
C LYS A 40 4.41 -1.24 15.37
N THR A 41 3.49 -1.91 14.69
CA THR A 41 3.18 -1.64 13.28
C THR A 41 2.59 -0.24 13.10
N ILE A 42 1.62 0.15 13.94
CA ILE A 42 1.04 1.50 13.90
C ILE A 42 2.12 2.58 14.16
N GLU A 43 3.00 2.35 15.11
CA GLU A 43 4.12 3.26 15.39
C GLU A 43 5.04 3.40 14.16
N GLN A 44 5.42 2.30 13.54
CA GLN A 44 6.24 2.28 12.33
C GLN A 44 5.54 2.97 11.15
N GLU A 45 4.27 2.66 10.89
CA GLU A 45 3.51 3.31 9.83
C GLU A 45 3.43 4.83 10.01
N ARG A 46 3.35 5.31 11.26
CA ARG A 46 3.36 6.74 11.57
C ARG A 46 4.73 7.36 11.35
N ILE A 47 5.80 6.71 11.80
CA ILE A 47 7.19 7.15 11.60
C ILE A 47 7.48 7.30 10.10
N TYR A 48 7.04 6.33 9.30
CA TYR A 48 7.27 6.33 7.85
C TYR A 48 6.23 7.17 7.07
N ASN A 49 5.29 7.82 7.77
CA ASN A 49 4.21 8.60 7.15
C ASN A 49 3.37 7.82 6.12
N ILE A 50 3.16 6.53 6.37
CA ILE A 50 2.32 5.65 5.54
C ILE A 50 1.00 5.27 6.25
N TYR A 51 0.77 5.77 7.46
CA TYR A 51 -0.43 5.49 8.22
C TYR A 51 -1.63 6.27 7.67
N HIS A 52 -2.65 5.57 7.20
CA HIS A 52 -3.92 6.22 6.84
C HIS A 52 -4.75 6.48 8.11
N PRO A 53 -5.25 7.71 8.36
CA PRO A 53 -5.93 8.08 9.61
C PRO A 53 -7.17 7.24 9.92
N ALA A 54 -7.88 6.79 8.90
CA ALA A 54 -9.07 5.94 9.05
C ALA A 54 -8.75 4.44 9.09
N LYS A 55 -7.48 4.02 8.96
CA LYS A 55 -7.05 2.63 9.07
C LYS A 55 -7.22 2.16 10.51
N LYS A 56 -7.86 1.03 10.71
CA LYS A 56 -8.06 0.40 12.02
C LYS A 56 -7.43 -0.99 12.01
N TRP A 57 -6.54 -1.22 12.97
CA TRP A 57 -5.97 -2.52 13.25
C TRP A 57 -6.73 -3.21 14.37
N PHE A 58 -6.96 -4.52 14.26
CA PHE A 58 -7.64 -5.32 15.27
C PHE A 58 -7.19 -6.78 15.22
N VAL A 59 -7.53 -7.52 16.25
CA VAL A 59 -7.29 -8.96 16.37
C VAL A 59 -8.61 -9.69 16.31
N ILE A 60 -8.73 -10.65 15.42
CA ILE A 60 -9.83 -11.61 15.39
C ILE A 60 -9.41 -12.79 16.26
N LEU A 61 -10.16 -13.03 17.33
CA LEU A 61 -9.89 -14.15 18.22
C LEU A 61 -10.45 -15.44 17.63
N SER A 62 -9.67 -16.52 17.68
CA SER A 62 -10.07 -17.87 17.35
C SER A 62 -9.58 -18.83 18.44
N ASP A 63 -10.07 -20.07 18.41
CA ASP A 63 -9.63 -21.12 19.35
C ASP A 63 -8.14 -21.46 19.20
N GLU A 64 -7.56 -21.20 18.02
CA GLU A 64 -6.16 -21.46 17.70
C GLU A 64 -5.25 -20.26 17.96
N GLY A 65 -5.80 -19.09 18.29
CA GLY A 65 -5.01 -17.85 18.54
C GLY A 65 -5.67 -16.60 17.98
N GLY A 66 -4.85 -15.56 17.73
CA GLY A 66 -5.30 -14.29 17.20
C GLY A 66 -4.83 -14.05 15.76
N ILE A 67 -5.77 -13.81 14.85
CA ILE A 67 -5.50 -13.39 13.48
C ILE A 67 -5.46 -11.86 13.44
N ILE A 68 -4.37 -11.30 12.93
CA ILE A 68 -4.24 -9.86 12.76
C ILE A 68 -5.00 -9.42 11.51
N ALA A 69 -5.74 -8.33 11.66
CA ALA A 69 -6.46 -7.72 10.56
C ALA A 69 -6.37 -6.19 10.61
N ASN A 70 -6.49 -5.57 9.46
CA ASN A 70 -6.78 -4.15 9.37
C ASN A 70 -7.98 -3.88 8.46
N MET A 71 -8.63 -2.78 8.68
CA MET A 71 -9.73 -2.27 7.89
C MET A 71 -9.46 -0.81 7.55
N MET A 72 -9.72 -0.41 6.31
CA MET A 72 -9.63 0.97 5.85
C MET A 72 -10.75 1.28 4.85
N PRO A 73 -11.12 2.55 4.66
CA PRO A 73 -12.02 2.94 3.57
C PRO A 73 -11.49 2.50 2.22
N ILE A 74 -12.39 2.28 1.26
CA ILE A 74 -11.97 2.17 -0.13
C ILE A 74 -11.48 3.54 -0.57
N LEU A 75 -10.27 3.55 -1.10
CA LEU A 75 -9.68 4.69 -1.80
C LEU A 75 -9.61 4.36 -3.28
N GLU A 76 -9.53 5.38 -4.12
CA GLU A 76 -9.38 5.19 -5.56
C GLU A 76 -7.93 4.76 -5.87
N PRO A 77 -7.71 3.56 -6.46
CA PRO A 77 -6.35 3.09 -6.74
C PRO A 77 -5.67 3.96 -7.79
N LEU A 78 -4.43 4.37 -7.52
CA LEU A 78 -3.72 5.31 -8.37
C LEU A 78 -3.49 4.80 -9.79
N HIS A 79 -3.27 3.49 -9.97
CA HIS A 79 -3.12 2.92 -11.31
C HIS A 79 -4.37 3.08 -12.19
N ILE A 80 -5.58 3.15 -11.59
CA ILE A 80 -6.83 3.42 -12.31
C ILE A 80 -6.95 4.91 -12.60
N THR A 81 -6.67 5.77 -11.61
CA THR A 81 -6.70 7.22 -11.80
C THR A 81 -5.75 7.68 -12.89
N CYS A 82 -4.56 7.07 -12.98
CA CYS A 82 -3.55 7.39 -14.00
C CYS A 82 -4.00 7.05 -15.44
N GLU A 83 -4.93 6.11 -15.64
CA GLU A 83 -5.44 5.77 -16.98
C GLU A 83 -6.22 6.92 -17.63
N THR A 84 -6.77 7.83 -16.82
CA THR A 84 -7.60 8.95 -17.28
C THR A 84 -7.01 10.32 -16.96
N ALA A 85 -5.89 10.37 -16.23
CA ALA A 85 -5.23 11.60 -15.84
C ALA A 85 -4.53 12.24 -17.05
N ASN A 86 -4.59 13.59 -17.13
CA ASN A 86 -3.73 14.31 -18.06
C ASN A 86 -2.26 14.29 -17.60
N SER A 87 -1.35 14.67 -18.49
CA SER A 87 0.10 14.60 -18.26
C SER A 87 0.54 15.39 -17.03
N ASP A 88 -0.02 16.57 -16.79
CA ASP A 88 0.38 17.43 -15.67
C ASP A 88 0.01 16.78 -14.33
N VAL A 89 -1.20 16.27 -14.22
CA VAL A 89 -1.70 15.55 -13.04
C VAL A 89 -0.87 14.27 -12.79
N LEU A 90 -0.53 13.55 -13.86
CA LEU A 90 0.31 12.36 -13.75
C LEU A 90 1.71 12.70 -13.21
N ILE A 91 2.33 13.78 -13.72
CA ILE A 91 3.62 14.25 -13.24
C ILE A 91 3.55 14.62 -11.76
N ASP A 92 2.51 15.32 -11.33
CA ASP A 92 2.31 15.70 -9.92
C ASP A 92 2.20 14.46 -9.01
N TYR A 93 1.44 13.44 -9.43
CA TYR A 93 1.33 12.20 -8.67
C TYR A 93 2.65 11.46 -8.57
N LEU A 94 3.35 11.29 -9.68
CA LEU A 94 4.65 10.62 -9.71
C LEU A 94 5.72 11.39 -8.90
N SER A 95 5.71 12.72 -8.96
CA SER A 95 6.59 13.57 -8.16
C SER A 95 6.34 13.37 -6.67
N SER A 96 5.08 13.41 -6.23
CA SER A 96 4.70 13.20 -4.83
C SER A 96 5.11 11.81 -4.30
N ILE A 97 4.92 10.77 -5.12
CA ILE A 97 5.34 9.40 -4.77
C ILE A 97 6.86 9.32 -4.64
N ASN A 98 7.60 9.89 -5.60
CA ASN A 98 9.05 9.86 -5.60
C ASN A 98 9.63 10.64 -4.42
N GLU A 99 9.10 11.81 -4.10
CA GLU A 99 9.50 12.57 -2.91
C GLU A 99 9.34 11.75 -1.65
N HIS A 100 8.19 11.08 -1.48
CA HIS A 100 7.95 10.22 -0.32
C HIS A 100 8.90 9.02 -0.29
N TYR A 101 9.08 8.34 -1.42
CA TYR A 101 10.00 7.21 -1.57
C TYR A 101 11.43 7.58 -1.16
N PHE A 102 11.97 8.66 -1.70
CA PHE A 102 13.33 9.10 -1.39
C PHE A 102 13.47 9.67 0.02
N SER A 103 12.43 10.27 0.57
CA SER A 103 12.41 10.69 1.98
C SER A 103 12.58 9.50 2.92
N ILE A 104 11.84 8.40 2.68
CA ILE A 104 11.96 7.16 3.46
C ILE A 104 13.34 6.53 3.27
N ALA A 105 13.83 6.46 2.04
CA ALA A 105 15.14 5.90 1.75
C ALA A 105 16.25 6.66 2.49
N LYS A 106 16.25 7.98 2.41
CA LYS A 106 17.25 8.84 3.03
C LYS A 106 17.24 8.80 4.56
N GLN A 107 16.05 8.71 5.16
CA GLN A 107 15.90 8.81 6.61
C GLN A 107 16.05 7.46 7.33
N TYR A 108 15.64 6.37 6.68
CA TYR A 108 15.44 5.09 7.36
C TYR A 108 16.11 3.91 6.67
N ASP A 109 16.83 4.12 5.57
CA ASP A 109 17.43 3.04 4.78
C ASP A 109 16.39 1.97 4.38
N LYS A 110 15.18 2.45 4.01
CA LYS A 110 14.04 1.64 3.60
C LYS A 110 13.49 2.16 2.28
N ARG A 111 12.70 1.33 1.62
CA ARG A 111 11.98 1.72 0.41
C ARG A 111 10.54 1.22 0.40
N LEU A 112 9.69 1.94 -0.32
CA LEU A 112 8.35 1.52 -0.71
C LEU A 112 8.41 0.58 -1.93
N ASP A 113 7.35 -0.15 -2.16
CA ASP A 113 7.09 -0.76 -3.47
C ASP A 113 6.37 0.26 -4.36
N LEU A 114 7.06 0.72 -5.42
CA LEU A 114 6.57 1.77 -6.32
C LEU A 114 5.53 1.31 -7.35
N GLY A 115 5.02 0.09 -7.23
CA GLY A 115 3.87 -0.32 -8.04
C GLY A 115 2.69 0.63 -7.82
N LEU A 116 2.14 1.26 -8.88
CA LEU A 116 1.04 2.22 -8.75
C LEU A 116 -0.21 1.63 -8.07
N SER A 117 -0.37 0.31 -8.09
CA SER A 117 -1.44 -0.39 -7.36
C SER A 117 -1.25 -0.37 -5.84
N ASN A 118 -0.07 -0.01 -5.35
CA ASN A 118 0.24 0.14 -3.92
C ASN A 118 -0.05 1.56 -3.41
N PHE A 119 -0.58 2.43 -4.27
CA PHE A 119 -0.99 3.78 -3.92
C PHE A 119 -2.45 4.01 -4.25
N ALA A 120 -3.07 4.91 -3.52
CA ALA A 120 -4.44 5.36 -3.77
C ALA A 120 -4.62 6.81 -3.37
N ILE A 121 -5.68 7.42 -3.88
CA ILE A 121 -6.02 8.81 -3.66
C ILE A 121 -7.33 8.88 -2.87
N ASP A 122 -7.40 9.79 -1.91
CA ASP A 122 -8.65 10.12 -1.25
C ASP A 122 -9.42 11.22 -2.01
N ASN A 123 -10.60 11.55 -1.53
CA ASN A 123 -11.46 12.58 -2.12
C ASN A 123 -10.90 14.02 -2.03
N THR A 124 -9.77 14.22 -1.36
CA THR A 124 -9.05 15.50 -1.29
C THR A 124 -7.87 15.57 -2.27
N GLY A 125 -7.59 14.49 -2.98
CA GLY A 125 -6.43 14.36 -3.87
C GLY A 125 -5.14 13.94 -3.14
N LYS A 126 -5.22 13.59 -1.86
CA LYS A 126 -4.05 13.15 -1.10
C LYS A 126 -3.72 11.68 -1.42
N ILE A 127 -2.45 11.43 -1.72
CA ILE A 127 -1.93 10.09 -2.02
C ILE A 127 -1.60 9.36 -0.71
N PHE A 128 -1.97 8.09 -0.66
CA PHE A 128 -1.66 7.16 0.43
C PHE A 128 -0.99 5.91 -0.09
N TYR A 129 0.01 5.42 0.63
CA TYR A 129 0.58 4.11 0.40
C TYR A 129 -0.30 3.04 1.04
N LEU A 130 -0.67 2.03 0.28
CA LEU A 130 -1.64 0.99 0.69
C LEU A 130 -1.00 -0.28 1.19
N ASP A 131 0.26 -0.53 0.83
CA ASP A 131 0.96 -1.72 1.31
C ASP A 131 1.43 -1.49 2.76
N ASP A 132 1.46 -2.59 3.52
CA ASP A 132 1.90 -2.55 4.93
C ASP A 132 3.39 -2.88 5.06
N ASP A 133 4.05 -3.25 3.94
CA ASP A 133 5.43 -3.70 3.92
C ASP A 133 6.38 -2.60 3.45
N LEU A 134 7.53 -2.51 4.12
CA LEU A 134 8.68 -1.73 3.70
C LEU A 134 9.85 -2.67 3.45
N TYR A 135 10.59 -2.39 2.40
CA TYR A 135 11.72 -3.17 1.98
C TYR A 135 13.04 -2.50 2.38
N GLN A 136 14.12 -3.27 2.45
CA GLN A 136 15.44 -2.70 2.64
C GLN A 136 15.81 -1.88 1.41
N TRP A 137 16.51 -0.76 1.60
CA TRP A 137 17.09 0.01 0.50
C TRP A 137 18.03 -0.86 -0.34
N ASP A 138 18.00 -0.71 -1.64
CA ASP A 138 18.70 -1.59 -2.60
C ASP A 138 19.45 -0.82 -3.69
N ASP A 139 19.97 0.36 -3.34
CA ASP A 139 20.79 1.19 -4.23
C ASP A 139 20.15 1.45 -5.61
N PHE A 140 18.88 1.88 -5.60
CA PHE A 140 18.06 2.18 -6.77
C PHE A 140 17.65 1.01 -7.66
N THR A 141 17.97 -0.24 -7.31
CA THR A 141 17.64 -1.40 -8.16
C THR A 141 16.13 -1.52 -8.40
N ALA A 142 15.31 -1.51 -7.34
CA ALA A 142 13.88 -1.58 -7.49
C ALA A 142 13.27 -0.30 -8.08
N PHE A 143 13.86 0.86 -7.80
CA PHE A 143 13.45 2.13 -8.41
C PHE A 143 13.60 2.09 -9.93
N GLY A 144 14.78 1.70 -10.42
CA GLY A 144 15.05 1.58 -11.86
C GLY A 144 14.12 0.59 -12.55
N ALA A 145 13.84 -0.56 -11.92
CA ALA A 145 12.89 -1.54 -12.44
C ALA A 145 11.46 -0.97 -12.51
N SER A 146 11.01 -0.25 -11.49
CA SER A 146 9.68 0.36 -11.44
C SER A 146 9.51 1.44 -12.50
N VAL A 147 10.51 2.32 -12.67
CA VAL A 147 10.51 3.38 -13.70
C VAL A 147 10.50 2.75 -15.10
N SER A 148 11.32 1.73 -15.35
CA SER A 148 11.35 1.04 -16.64
C SER A 148 10.00 0.42 -16.97
N HIS A 149 9.34 -0.21 -16.00
CA HIS A 149 8.00 -0.78 -16.19
C HIS A 149 6.94 0.29 -16.47
N LEU A 150 7.02 1.45 -15.79
CA LEU A 150 6.12 2.57 -16.02
C LEU A 150 6.28 3.14 -17.45
N LEU A 151 7.53 3.36 -17.88
CA LEU A 151 7.83 3.86 -19.23
C LEU A 151 7.34 2.91 -20.32
N LEU A 152 7.50 1.60 -20.14
CA LEU A 152 6.97 0.61 -21.07
C LEU A 152 5.44 0.67 -21.17
N LYS A 153 4.75 0.92 -20.07
CA LYS A 153 3.29 1.10 -20.09
C LYS A 153 2.86 2.38 -20.79
N LEU A 154 3.56 3.49 -20.53
CA LEU A 154 3.25 4.79 -21.16
C LEU A 154 3.43 4.72 -22.68
N ASN A 155 4.47 4.06 -23.17
CA ASN A 155 4.69 3.89 -24.61
C ASN A 155 3.59 3.08 -25.31
N GLN A 156 2.89 2.18 -24.61
CA GLN A 156 1.76 1.43 -25.17
C GLN A 156 0.52 2.31 -25.40
N PHE A 157 0.38 3.42 -24.68
CA PHE A 157 -0.74 4.36 -24.88
C PHE A 157 -0.53 5.29 -26.08
N ASP A 158 0.72 5.56 -26.52
CA ASP A 158 1.02 6.41 -27.67
C ASP A 158 0.84 5.67 -29.03
N GLU A 159 0.84 4.34 -29.05
CA GLU A 159 0.66 3.55 -30.29
C GLU A 159 -0.82 3.35 -30.68
N ASP A 160 -1.76 3.62 -29.76
CA ASP A 160 -3.22 3.46 -29.98
C ASP A 160 -3.92 4.80 -30.31
N THR A 161 -3.19 5.91 -30.52
CA THR A 161 -3.71 7.23 -30.93
C THR A 161 -3.29 7.57 -32.33
#